data_714d4d3462295d708dace9dbc5a062cd
#
_entry.id   714d4d3462295d708dace9dbc5a062cd
#
_cell.length_a   1.000
_cell.length_b   1.000
_cell.length_c   1.000
_cell.angle_alpha   90.00
_cell.angle_beta   90.00
_cell.angle_gamma   90.00
#
_symmetry.space_group_name_H-M   'P 1'
#
loop_
_entity.id
_entity.type
_entity.pdbx_description
1 polymer ?
#
loop_
_entity_poly.entity_id
_entity_poly.type
_entity_poly.pdbx_seq_one_letter_code
_entity_poly.pdbx_strand_id
1 'polypeptide(L)'
;MKFSRILKTVLLLDFLSGMLMAIKEIFKTKKTINYPFEKGKISPRFRGEHALRRYPNGEERCIACKLCEAVCPAQAITIESAEMEDGSRKTTRYDIDMMKCIYCGLCEESCPVDAIVQGPNFEFSTETREELYYNKEKLLDNGDRWESILAANIKADNPFR
;
A
#
# COMPACT_ATOMS: atom_id res chain seq x y z
N MET A 1 -24.27 45.18 -10.08
CA MET A 1 -23.65 44.23 -11.06
C MET A 1 -23.17 45.08 -12.27
N LYS A 2 -21.91 44.89 -12.68
CA LYS A 2 -21.38 45.70 -13.82
C LYS A 2 -22.02 45.18 -15.12
N PHE A 3 -22.54 46.11 -15.95
CA PHE A 3 -23.16 45.84 -17.27
C PHE A 3 -22.32 44.88 -18.14
N SER A 4 -21.01 44.97 -18.07
CA SER A 4 -20.07 44.08 -18.76
C SER A 4 -20.20 42.61 -18.36
N ARG A 5 -20.60 42.29 -17.11
CA ARG A 5 -20.80 40.89 -16.65
C ARG A 5 -22.09 40.33 -17.26
N ILE A 6 -23.15 41.10 -17.31
CA ILE A 6 -24.42 40.69 -17.92
C ILE A 6 -24.21 40.40 -19.42
N LEU A 7 -23.52 41.28 -20.12
CA LEU A 7 -23.21 41.09 -21.54
C LEU A 7 -22.38 39.82 -21.82
N LYS A 8 -21.36 39.54 -20.99
CA LYS A 8 -20.56 38.31 -21.10
C LYS A 8 -21.41 37.04 -20.88
N THR A 9 -22.31 37.07 -19.90
CA THR A 9 -23.20 35.93 -19.59
C THR A 9 -24.19 35.72 -20.73
N VAL A 10 -24.80 36.77 -21.27
CA VAL A 10 -25.76 36.65 -22.38
C VAL A 10 -25.10 36.16 -23.66
N LEU A 11 -23.87 36.61 -23.94
CA LEU A 11 -23.10 36.18 -25.12
C LEU A 11 -22.35 34.85 -24.90
N LEU A 12 -22.51 34.20 -23.74
CA LEU A 12 -21.86 32.92 -23.41
C LEU A 12 -20.34 32.93 -23.65
N LEU A 13 -19.68 34.07 -23.45
CA LEU A 13 -18.25 34.23 -23.71
C LEU A 13 -17.38 33.34 -22.82
N ASP A 14 -17.83 33.07 -21.59
CA ASP A 14 -17.15 32.15 -20.67
C ASP A 14 -17.23 30.70 -21.16
N PHE A 15 -18.35 30.31 -21.80
CA PHE A 15 -18.50 29.01 -22.44
C PHE A 15 -17.57 28.87 -23.65
N LEU A 16 -17.51 29.88 -24.51
CA LEU A 16 -16.59 29.89 -25.66
C LEU A 16 -15.14 29.82 -25.21
N SER A 17 -14.77 30.54 -24.15
CA SER A 17 -13.40 30.49 -23.61
C SER A 17 -13.04 29.12 -23.04
N GLY A 18 -13.98 28.45 -22.37
CA GLY A 18 -13.84 27.07 -21.88
C GLY A 18 -13.66 26.07 -23.04
N MET A 19 -14.46 26.22 -24.10
CA MET A 19 -14.35 25.36 -25.29
C MET A 19 -13.01 25.56 -26.01
N LEU A 20 -12.53 26.80 -26.13
CA LEU A 20 -11.20 27.08 -26.70
C LEU A 20 -10.07 26.51 -25.85
N MET A 21 -10.22 26.51 -24.50
CA MET A 21 -9.27 25.87 -23.61
C MET A 21 -9.23 24.36 -23.85
N ALA A 22 -10.38 23.69 -23.91
CA ALA A 22 -10.47 22.26 -24.20
C ALA A 22 -9.83 21.90 -25.56
N ILE A 23 -10.07 22.69 -26.59
CA ILE A 23 -9.44 22.50 -27.91
C ILE A 23 -7.92 22.62 -27.83
N LYS A 24 -7.40 23.62 -27.10
CA LYS A 24 -5.95 23.77 -26.90
C LYS A 24 -5.32 22.57 -26.18
N GLU A 25 -6.03 21.95 -25.23
CA GLU A 25 -5.50 20.75 -24.52
C GLU A 25 -5.37 19.55 -25.45
N ILE A 26 -6.21 19.41 -26.51
CA ILE A 26 -6.11 18.33 -27.49
C ILE A 26 -4.75 18.34 -28.22
N PHE A 27 -4.19 19.52 -28.47
CA PHE A 27 -2.92 19.68 -29.19
C PHE A 27 -1.69 19.68 -28.28
N LYS A 28 -1.87 19.56 -26.96
CA LYS A 28 -0.75 19.44 -26.02
C LYS A 28 -0.21 18.02 -25.96
N THR A 29 1.05 17.88 -25.56
CA THR A 29 1.67 16.58 -25.27
C THR A 29 0.91 15.87 -24.17
N LYS A 30 0.65 14.58 -24.35
CA LYS A 30 -0.03 13.74 -23.36
C LYS A 30 0.80 13.69 -22.08
N LYS A 31 0.14 13.93 -20.94
CA LYS A 31 0.74 13.82 -19.59
C LYS A 31 0.35 12.52 -18.89
N THR A 32 -0.62 11.80 -19.42
CA THR A 32 -1.08 10.52 -18.89
C THR A 32 -0.14 9.40 -19.32
N ILE A 33 0.13 8.48 -18.41
CA ILE A 33 0.86 7.24 -18.69
C ILE A 33 -0.09 6.18 -19.23
N ASN A 34 0.42 5.32 -20.10
CA ASN A 34 -0.35 4.24 -20.71
C ASN A 34 -0.28 2.97 -19.86
N TYR A 35 -0.96 2.99 -18.70
CA TYR A 35 -1.07 1.82 -17.84
C TYR A 35 -1.89 0.72 -18.54
N PRO A 36 -1.56 -0.59 -18.45
CA PRO A 36 -0.50 -1.20 -17.64
C PRO A 36 0.88 -1.29 -18.32
N PHE A 37 1.03 -0.82 -19.57
CA PHE A 37 2.28 -0.92 -20.33
C PHE A 37 3.37 0.01 -19.77
N GLU A 38 2.96 1.17 -19.27
CA GLU A 38 3.83 2.11 -18.58
C GLU A 38 3.38 2.26 -17.14
N LYS A 39 4.31 2.08 -16.18
CA LYS A 39 4.03 2.22 -14.76
C LYS A 39 4.74 3.46 -14.20
N GLY A 40 4.03 4.24 -13.40
CA GLY A 40 4.61 5.38 -12.69
C GLY A 40 5.57 4.93 -11.59
N LYS A 41 6.50 5.81 -11.21
CA LYS A 41 7.38 5.58 -10.07
C LYS A 41 6.56 5.54 -8.77
N ILE A 42 6.75 4.48 -7.98
CA ILE A 42 6.12 4.31 -6.67
C ILE A 42 7.05 4.91 -5.60
N SER A 43 6.45 5.59 -4.62
CA SER A 43 7.19 6.13 -3.47
C SER A 43 7.73 4.99 -2.60
N PRO A 44 8.91 5.15 -1.94
CA PRO A 44 9.38 4.19 -0.94
C PRO A 44 8.41 3.98 0.24
N ARG A 45 7.53 4.95 0.50
CA ARG A 45 6.49 4.89 1.55
C ARG A 45 5.13 4.44 1.02
N PHE A 46 5.11 3.79 -0.13
CA PHE A 46 3.86 3.29 -0.69
C PHE A 46 3.32 2.13 0.15
N ARG A 47 2.04 2.18 0.46
CA ARG A 47 1.34 1.20 1.28
C ARG A 47 0.55 0.25 0.40
N GLY A 48 1.22 -0.75 -0.15
CA GLY A 48 0.61 -1.80 -0.97
C GLY A 48 0.41 -3.12 -0.23
N GLU A 49 0.58 -4.21 -0.95
CA GLU A 49 0.35 -5.57 -0.46
C GLU A 49 1.24 -5.91 0.74
N HIS A 50 0.67 -6.53 1.77
CA HIS A 50 1.39 -6.91 2.99
C HIS A 50 2.35 -8.06 2.75
N ALA A 51 3.48 -8.02 3.47
CA ALA A 51 4.51 -9.02 3.42
C ALA A 51 5.13 -9.26 4.81
N LEU A 52 5.43 -10.51 5.13
CA LEU A 52 6.23 -10.89 6.30
C LEU A 52 7.67 -11.16 5.86
N ARG A 53 8.62 -10.50 6.53
CA ARG A 53 10.04 -10.59 6.20
C ARG A 53 10.76 -11.68 6.98
N ARG A 54 11.83 -12.20 6.36
CA ARG A 54 12.78 -13.11 7.00
C ARG A 54 14.12 -12.40 7.26
N TYR A 55 14.91 -12.99 8.13
CA TYR A 55 16.33 -12.66 8.25
C TYR A 55 17.13 -13.31 7.11
N PRO A 56 18.37 -12.85 6.83
CA PRO A 56 19.21 -13.45 5.80
C PRO A 56 19.53 -14.94 6.02
N ASN A 57 19.41 -15.43 7.27
CA ASN A 57 19.53 -16.85 7.62
C ASN A 57 18.29 -17.68 7.31
N GLY A 58 17.22 -17.07 6.77
CA GLY A 58 15.95 -17.72 6.45
C GLY A 58 14.94 -17.78 7.59
N GLU A 59 15.30 -17.40 8.82
CA GLU A 59 14.38 -17.36 9.96
C GLU A 59 13.35 -16.22 9.81
N GLU A 60 12.16 -16.47 10.33
CA GLU A 60 11.11 -15.44 10.40
C GLU A 60 11.49 -14.33 11.37
N ARG A 61 11.32 -13.08 10.95
CA ARG A 61 11.56 -11.92 11.85
C ARG A 61 10.50 -11.78 12.92
N CYS A 62 9.28 -12.30 12.68
CA CYS A 62 8.16 -12.13 13.59
C CYS A 62 8.38 -12.85 14.92
N ILE A 63 8.37 -12.09 16.00
CA ILE A 63 8.51 -12.58 17.40
C ILE A 63 7.17 -12.77 18.10
N ALA A 64 6.07 -12.76 17.38
CA ALA A 64 4.71 -12.95 17.89
C ALA A 64 4.32 -12.00 19.07
N CYS A 65 4.78 -10.74 19.04
CA CYS A 65 4.48 -9.75 20.08
C CYS A 65 3.03 -9.24 20.04
N LYS A 66 2.28 -9.49 18.96
CA LYS A 66 0.87 -9.09 18.73
C LYS A 66 0.60 -7.57 18.70
N LEU A 67 1.62 -6.72 18.68
CA LEU A 67 1.42 -5.27 18.62
C LEU A 67 0.66 -4.84 17.36
N CYS A 68 0.98 -5.44 16.20
CA CYS A 68 0.29 -5.13 14.95
C CYS A 68 -1.20 -5.53 14.94
N GLU A 69 -1.56 -6.62 15.65
CA GLU A 69 -2.94 -7.03 15.88
C GLU A 69 -3.67 -6.00 16.78
N ALA A 70 -3.03 -5.62 17.88
CA ALA A 70 -3.60 -4.70 18.86
C ALA A 70 -3.81 -3.28 18.30
N VAL A 71 -2.92 -2.79 17.43
CA VAL A 71 -2.97 -1.44 16.86
C VAL A 71 -3.87 -1.36 15.63
N CYS A 72 -4.29 -2.48 15.05
CA CYS A 72 -5.06 -2.51 13.82
C CYS A 72 -6.48 -1.91 14.00
N PRO A 73 -6.79 -0.74 13.42
CA PRO A 73 -8.08 -0.09 13.61
C PRO A 73 -9.23 -0.86 12.94
N ALA A 74 -8.92 -1.64 11.89
CA ALA A 74 -9.88 -2.45 11.15
C ALA A 74 -10.02 -3.88 11.71
N GLN A 75 -9.22 -4.24 12.74
CA GLN A 75 -9.17 -5.60 13.30
C GLN A 75 -9.03 -6.68 12.20
N ALA A 76 -8.18 -6.38 11.22
CA ALA A 76 -7.96 -7.23 10.05
C ALA A 76 -6.91 -8.33 10.30
N ILE A 77 -6.11 -8.23 11.37
CA ILE A 77 -4.99 -9.11 11.68
C ILE A 77 -5.39 -10.05 12.80
N THR A 78 -5.08 -11.34 12.64
CA THR A 78 -5.27 -12.36 13.66
C THR A 78 -3.98 -13.13 13.85
N ILE A 79 -3.47 -13.21 15.08
CA ILE A 79 -2.20 -13.86 15.40
C ILE A 79 -2.38 -14.88 16.52
N GLU A 80 -1.93 -16.10 16.26
CA GLU A 80 -1.74 -17.13 17.28
C GLU A 80 -0.25 -17.39 17.46
N SER A 81 0.17 -17.57 18.70
CA SER A 81 1.57 -17.79 19.06
C SER A 81 1.73 -19.02 19.92
N ALA A 82 2.82 -19.75 19.72
CA ALA A 82 3.26 -20.81 20.60
C ALA A 82 4.64 -20.51 21.17
N GLU A 83 4.91 -21.05 22.35
CA GLU A 83 6.23 -21.08 22.96
C GLU A 83 6.99 -22.27 22.37
N MET A 84 8.22 -22.00 21.94
CA MET A 84 9.13 -23.03 21.41
C MET A 84 9.94 -23.65 22.56
N GLU A 85 10.57 -24.82 22.30
CA GLU A 85 11.38 -25.53 23.28
C GLU A 85 12.55 -24.70 23.84
N ASP A 86 13.03 -23.72 23.08
CA ASP A 86 14.08 -22.79 23.47
C ASP A 86 13.59 -21.59 24.30
N GLY A 87 12.30 -21.57 24.67
CA GLY A 87 11.65 -20.45 25.37
C GLY A 87 11.35 -19.24 24.48
N SER A 88 11.68 -19.28 23.20
CA SER A 88 11.31 -18.22 22.25
C SER A 88 9.83 -18.32 21.86
N ARG A 89 9.25 -17.18 21.46
CA ARG A 89 7.87 -17.15 20.98
C ARG A 89 7.85 -16.99 19.48
N LYS A 90 7.10 -17.87 18.77
CA LYS A 90 6.88 -17.79 17.33
C LYS A 90 5.40 -17.83 17.00
N THR A 91 5.03 -17.29 15.83
CA THR A 91 3.67 -17.35 15.32
C THR A 91 3.37 -18.73 14.76
N THR A 92 2.30 -19.37 15.22
CA THR A 92 1.72 -20.55 14.59
C THR A 92 0.76 -20.16 13.49
N ARG A 93 0.05 -19.04 13.68
CA ARG A 93 -0.89 -18.49 12.73
C ARG A 93 -0.69 -16.97 12.63
N TYR A 94 -0.71 -16.45 11.42
CA TYR A 94 -0.69 -15.01 11.14
C TYR A 94 -1.54 -14.75 9.90
N ASP A 95 -2.74 -14.25 10.10
CA ASP A 95 -3.70 -14.01 9.03
C ASP A 95 -4.02 -12.53 8.92
N ILE A 96 -4.20 -12.08 7.68
CA ILE A 96 -4.69 -10.74 7.37
C ILE A 96 -5.88 -10.85 6.43
N ASP A 97 -7.03 -10.31 6.84
CA ASP A 97 -8.17 -10.10 5.96
C ASP A 97 -7.95 -8.81 5.16
N MET A 98 -7.47 -8.96 3.92
CA MET A 98 -7.14 -7.83 3.05
C MET A 98 -8.38 -7.01 2.64
N MET A 99 -9.58 -7.59 2.75
CA MET A 99 -10.85 -6.87 2.51
C MET A 99 -11.24 -5.94 3.65
N LYS A 100 -10.83 -6.26 4.89
CA LYS A 100 -11.02 -5.38 6.04
C LYS A 100 -9.91 -4.34 6.14
N CYS A 101 -8.72 -4.66 5.64
CA CYS A 101 -7.55 -3.80 5.76
C CYS A 101 -7.77 -2.46 5.05
N ILE A 102 -7.46 -1.36 5.73
CA ILE A 102 -7.53 0.01 5.18
C ILE A 102 -6.16 0.57 4.77
N TYR A 103 -5.14 -0.27 4.77
CA TYR A 103 -3.77 0.09 4.36
C TYR A 103 -3.19 1.31 5.10
N CYS A 104 -3.52 1.48 6.37
CA CYS A 104 -3.09 2.63 7.19
C CYS A 104 -1.61 2.61 7.57
N GLY A 105 -0.93 1.44 7.51
CA GLY A 105 0.49 1.27 7.82
C GLY A 105 0.82 1.16 9.31
N LEU A 106 -0.14 1.30 10.22
CA LEU A 106 0.11 1.24 11.67
C LEU A 106 0.72 -0.09 12.12
N CYS A 107 0.41 -1.20 11.44
CA CYS A 107 1.01 -2.51 11.73
C CYS A 107 2.52 -2.52 11.44
N GLU A 108 2.96 -1.85 10.37
CA GLU A 108 4.38 -1.70 10.03
C GLU A 108 5.08 -0.77 11.02
N GLU A 109 4.47 0.37 11.36
CA GLU A 109 5.02 1.34 12.30
C GLU A 109 5.17 0.77 13.72
N SER A 110 4.25 -0.12 14.14
CA SER A 110 4.28 -0.73 15.47
C SER A 110 5.22 -1.93 15.60
N CYS A 111 5.78 -2.43 14.48
CA CYS A 111 6.58 -3.64 14.49
C CYS A 111 8.02 -3.36 14.93
N PRO A 112 8.49 -3.88 16.11
CA PRO A 112 9.82 -3.56 16.62
C PRO A 112 10.97 -4.23 15.85
N VAL A 113 10.65 -5.18 14.98
CA VAL A 113 11.64 -5.98 14.24
C VAL A 113 11.47 -5.87 12.71
N ASP A 114 10.65 -4.95 12.23
CA ASP A 114 10.30 -4.79 10.82
C ASP A 114 9.91 -6.12 10.13
N ALA A 115 9.11 -6.94 10.83
CA ALA A 115 8.66 -8.22 10.33
C ALA A 115 7.49 -8.07 9.37
N ILE A 116 6.46 -7.31 9.76
CA ILE A 116 5.32 -6.97 8.88
C ILE A 116 5.61 -5.64 8.21
N VAL A 117 5.50 -5.62 6.89
CA VAL A 117 5.73 -4.43 6.06
C VAL A 117 4.70 -4.36 4.93
N GLN A 118 4.53 -3.18 4.36
CA GLN A 118 3.72 -2.97 3.17
C GLN A 118 4.62 -2.84 1.95
N GLY A 119 4.37 -3.71 0.96
CA GLY A 119 5.19 -3.82 -0.24
C GLY A 119 4.80 -2.84 -1.34
N PRO A 120 5.54 -2.86 -2.45
CA PRO A 120 5.28 -2.00 -3.61
C PRO A 120 4.14 -2.52 -4.49
N ASN A 121 3.69 -3.76 -4.29
CA ASN A 121 2.67 -4.38 -5.13
C ASN A 121 1.28 -3.83 -4.81
N PHE A 122 0.53 -3.45 -5.84
CA PHE A 122 -0.87 -3.04 -5.76
C PHE A 122 -1.77 -3.81 -6.74
N GLU A 123 -1.17 -4.67 -7.57
CA GLU A 123 -1.86 -5.47 -8.59
C GLU A 123 -2.15 -6.87 -8.04
N PHE A 124 -3.03 -6.97 -7.05
CA PHE A 124 -3.40 -8.24 -6.40
C PHE A 124 -4.92 -8.41 -6.29
N SER A 125 -5.66 -7.90 -7.29
CA SER A 125 -7.09 -8.15 -7.40
C SER A 125 -7.36 -9.64 -7.66
N THR A 126 -8.42 -10.16 -7.07
CA THR A 126 -8.84 -11.56 -7.15
C THR A 126 -10.32 -11.66 -7.47
N GLU A 127 -10.79 -12.85 -7.85
CA GLU A 127 -12.20 -13.09 -8.15
C GLU A 127 -13.03 -13.37 -6.91
N THR A 128 -12.42 -13.96 -5.88
CA THR A 128 -13.11 -14.37 -4.66
C THR A 128 -12.53 -13.68 -3.42
N ARG A 129 -13.35 -13.56 -2.38
CA ARG A 129 -12.94 -12.96 -1.10
C ARG A 129 -11.92 -13.82 -0.36
N GLU A 130 -12.05 -15.13 -0.48
CA GLU A 130 -11.21 -16.12 0.20
C GLU A 130 -9.75 -15.97 -0.21
N GLU A 131 -9.50 -15.61 -1.46
CA GLU A 131 -8.15 -15.36 -1.98
C GLU A 131 -7.48 -14.12 -1.38
N LEU A 132 -8.29 -13.17 -0.88
CA LEU A 132 -7.85 -11.98 -0.17
C LEU A 132 -7.74 -12.20 1.35
N TYR A 133 -7.96 -13.41 1.82
CA TYR A 133 -7.63 -13.81 3.18
C TYR A 133 -6.21 -14.40 3.19
N TYR A 134 -5.24 -13.56 3.56
CA TYR A 134 -3.84 -13.92 3.50
C TYR A 134 -3.42 -14.67 4.76
N ASN A 135 -2.96 -15.89 4.59
CA ASN A 135 -2.33 -16.67 5.64
C ASN A 135 -0.84 -16.35 5.77
N LYS A 136 -0.21 -16.88 6.82
CA LYS A 136 1.21 -16.69 7.12
C LYS A 136 2.12 -17.07 5.95
N GLU A 137 1.84 -18.17 5.25
CA GLU A 137 2.66 -18.68 4.16
C GLU A 137 2.66 -17.68 2.98
N LYS A 138 1.49 -17.23 2.57
CA LYS A 138 1.35 -16.22 1.49
C LYS A 138 2.03 -14.91 1.84
N LEU A 139 1.97 -14.47 3.10
CA LEU A 139 2.65 -13.26 3.56
C LEU A 139 4.18 -13.41 3.53
N LEU A 140 4.71 -14.59 3.87
CA LEU A 140 6.13 -14.89 3.79
C LEU A 140 6.60 -14.98 2.34
N ASP A 141 5.83 -15.61 1.46
CA ASP A 141 6.13 -15.68 0.02
C ASP A 141 6.19 -14.28 -0.60
N ASN A 142 5.28 -13.39 -0.20
CA ASN A 142 5.35 -11.99 -0.60
C ASN A 142 6.63 -11.31 -0.08
N GLY A 143 7.03 -11.59 1.16
CA GLY A 143 8.27 -11.12 1.75
C GLY A 143 9.48 -11.56 0.93
N ASP A 144 9.59 -12.83 0.66
CA ASP A 144 10.70 -13.41 -0.11
C ASP A 144 10.75 -12.85 -1.53
N ARG A 145 9.59 -12.67 -2.17
CA ARG A 145 9.48 -12.09 -3.53
C ARG A 145 9.96 -10.65 -3.62
N TRP A 146 9.62 -9.83 -2.63
CA TRP A 146 9.84 -8.39 -2.68
C TRP A 146 10.98 -7.89 -1.77
N GLU A 147 11.70 -8.78 -1.06
CA GLU A 147 12.70 -8.42 -0.03
C GLU A 147 13.72 -7.38 -0.52
N SER A 148 14.21 -7.50 -1.75
CA SER A 148 15.19 -6.55 -2.30
C SER A 148 14.66 -5.12 -2.36
N ILE A 149 13.39 -4.95 -2.75
CA ILE A 149 12.74 -3.64 -2.83
C ILE A 149 12.34 -3.17 -1.44
N LEU A 150 11.78 -4.06 -0.61
CA LEU A 150 11.40 -3.76 0.77
C LEU A 150 12.59 -3.26 1.59
N ALA A 151 13.74 -3.94 1.51
CA ALA A 151 14.95 -3.55 2.21
C ALA A 151 15.46 -2.16 1.73
N ALA A 152 15.39 -1.90 0.42
CA ALA A 152 15.77 -0.60 -0.15
C ALA A 152 14.83 0.52 0.31
N ASN A 153 13.52 0.27 0.32
CA ASN A 153 12.50 1.23 0.78
C ASN A 153 12.66 1.56 2.26
N ILE A 154 12.83 0.56 3.12
CA ILE A 154 13.05 0.75 4.56
C ILE A 154 14.33 1.57 4.80
N LYS A 155 15.41 1.27 4.07
CA LYS A 155 16.65 2.04 4.16
C LYS A 155 16.46 3.49 3.72
N ALA A 156 15.68 3.74 2.68
CA ALA A 156 15.37 5.09 2.20
C ALA A 156 14.48 5.86 3.17
N ASP A 157 13.59 5.16 3.90
CA ASP A 157 12.67 5.76 4.87
C ASP A 157 13.31 5.95 6.27
N ASN A 158 14.40 5.27 6.59
CA ASN A 158 15.05 5.27 7.90
C ASN A 158 15.31 6.67 8.50
N PRO A 159 15.70 7.72 7.73
CA PRO A 159 15.89 9.06 8.27
C PRO A 159 14.62 9.73 8.80
N PHE A 160 13.44 9.16 8.51
CA PHE A 160 12.12 9.74 8.80
C PHE A 160 11.29 8.88 9.79
N ARG A 161 11.83 7.74 10.23
CA ARG A 161 11.24 6.83 11.24
C ARG A 161 11.65 7.18 12.65
#